data_5e93a63cff037fdcceab4f6e1101668f
#
_entry.id   5e93a63cff037fdcceab4f6e1101668f
#
_cell.length_a   1.000
_cell.length_b   1.000
_cell.length_c   1.000
_cell.angle_alpha   90.00
_cell.angle_beta   90.00
_cell.angle_gamma   90.00
#
_symmetry.space_group_name_H-M   'P 1'
#
loop_
_entity.id
_entity.type
_entity.pdbx_description
1 polymer ?
#
loop_
_entity_poly.entity_id
_entity_poly.type
_entity_poly.pdbx_seq_one_letter_code
_entity_poly.pdbx_strand_id
1 'polypeptide(L)'
;VENPPVILNVPNDPLNLEEPINNLRTITTWQFVDNLSWVHGTHAFKFGTNLRFQKHVDDRSAVAGVLTRNRIFLSTGINPVPASFRTQAGNNTLVPGINAADRTRLDSTINDLLGRVGTINQAFVAINDNQFGPGRTRFNYAAQYPEFDFFGQDTWKARRNLTVDFGLRWEMRLSPRS
;
A
#
# COMPACT_ATOMS: atom_id res chain seq x y z
N VAL A 1 13.70 -5.67 -21.38
CA VAL A 1 14.44 -6.44 -20.36
C VAL A 1 13.40 -7.25 -19.57
N GLU A 2 13.44 -8.58 -19.70
CA GLU A 2 12.56 -9.43 -18.91
C GLU A 2 12.98 -9.35 -17.44
N ASN A 3 12.02 -9.04 -16.59
CA ASN A 3 12.25 -9.02 -15.16
C ASN A 3 12.63 -10.41 -14.64
N PRO A 4 13.64 -10.53 -13.79
CA PRO A 4 14.05 -11.82 -13.27
C PRO A 4 12.88 -12.55 -12.59
N PRO A 5 12.80 -13.86 -12.71
CA PRO A 5 11.70 -14.65 -12.13
C PRO A 5 11.75 -14.72 -10.59
N VAL A 6 12.85 -14.29 -10.01
CA VAL A 6 13.14 -14.37 -8.58
C VAL A 6 13.75 -13.07 -8.11
N ILE A 7 13.36 -12.62 -6.92
CA ILE A 7 13.97 -11.50 -6.21
C ILE A 7 14.87 -12.11 -5.13
N LEU A 8 16.14 -11.75 -5.14
CA LEU A 8 17.10 -12.17 -4.13
C LEU A 8 17.23 -11.03 -3.10
N ASN A 9 16.96 -11.32 -1.85
CA ASN A 9 17.17 -10.42 -0.74
C ASN A 9 18.43 -10.83 0.02
N VAL A 10 19.41 -9.94 0.06
CA VAL A 10 20.66 -10.11 0.76
C VAL A 10 20.68 -9.17 1.96
N PRO A 11 20.69 -9.66 3.22
CA PRO A 11 20.56 -8.82 4.42
C PRO A 11 21.58 -7.71 4.59
N ASN A 12 22.75 -7.87 4.03
CA ASN A 12 23.84 -6.88 4.10
C ASN A 12 24.12 -6.21 2.75
N ASP A 13 23.09 -6.05 1.93
CA ASP A 13 23.19 -5.40 0.63
C ASP A 13 23.38 -3.88 0.79
N PRO A 14 24.59 -3.32 0.60
CA PRO A 14 24.84 -1.90 0.73
C PRO A 14 24.27 -1.09 -0.43
N LEU A 15 23.90 -1.74 -1.52
CA LEU A 15 23.38 -1.11 -2.75
C LEU A 15 21.86 -1.14 -2.83
N ASN A 16 21.21 -1.83 -1.86
CA ASN A 16 19.76 -2.02 -1.84
C ASN A 16 19.20 -2.47 -3.20
N LEU A 17 19.76 -3.57 -3.70
CA LEU A 17 19.40 -4.16 -4.99
C LEU A 17 18.01 -4.78 -5.02
N GLU A 18 17.22 -4.60 -3.97
CA GLU A 18 15.82 -4.97 -4.00
C GLU A 18 15.09 -4.17 -5.08
N GLU A 19 14.53 -4.87 -6.02
CA GLU A 19 13.66 -4.25 -7.03
C GLU A 19 12.42 -3.64 -6.35
N PRO A 20 12.21 -2.31 -6.44
CA PRO A 20 11.06 -1.69 -5.82
C PRO A 20 9.78 -2.27 -6.42
N ILE A 21 8.81 -2.54 -5.55
CA ILE A 21 7.47 -2.94 -6.00
C ILE A 21 6.83 -1.72 -6.64
N ASN A 22 6.72 -1.71 -7.96
CA ASN A 22 6.02 -0.67 -8.68
C ASN A 22 4.54 -0.68 -8.29
N ASN A 23 4.07 0.46 -7.81
CA ASN A 23 2.68 0.71 -7.49
C ASN A 23 2.17 1.83 -8.39
N LEU A 24 1.36 1.47 -9.37
CA LEU A 24 0.68 2.43 -10.22
C LEU A 24 -0.74 2.63 -9.69
N ARG A 25 -1.03 3.84 -9.23
CA ARG A 25 -2.37 4.23 -8.80
C ARG A 25 -2.90 5.33 -9.70
N THR A 26 -4.04 5.06 -10.33
CA THR A 26 -4.79 6.05 -11.11
C THR A 26 -6.07 6.38 -10.37
N ILE A 27 -6.29 7.67 -10.11
CA ILE A 27 -7.53 8.16 -9.49
C ILE A 27 -8.20 9.09 -10.50
N THR A 28 -9.39 8.70 -10.93
CA THR A 28 -10.25 9.53 -11.79
C THR A 28 -11.39 10.06 -10.94
N THR A 29 -11.59 11.37 -10.93
CA THR A 29 -12.66 12.02 -10.18
C THR A 29 -13.54 12.83 -11.12
N TRP A 30 -14.83 12.57 -11.07
CA TRP A 30 -15.88 13.38 -11.67
C TRP A 30 -16.65 14.07 -10.56
N GLN A 31 -16.71 15.40 -10.62
CA GLN A 31 -17.40 16.17 -9.60
C GLN A 31 -18.33 17.18 -10.25
N PHE A 32 -19.57 17.19 -9.78
CA PHE A 32 -20.60 18.13 -10.21
C PHE A 32 -21.04 18.94 -8.98
N VAL A 33 -20.88 20.23 -9.05
CA VAL A 33 -21.28 21.16 -7.97
C VAL A 33 -22.24 22.17 -8.56
N ASP A 34 -23.39 22.31 -7.91
CA ASP A 34 -24.37 23.33 -8.27
C ASP A 34 -24.90 24.01 -7.02
N ASN A 35 -25.13 25.33 -7.12
CA ASN A 35 -25.66 26.15 -6.04
C ASN A 35 -26.73 27.08 -6.59
N LEU A 36 -27.91 27.03 -6.01
CA LEU A 36 -29.04 27.89 -6.33
C LEU A 36 -29.33 28.82 -5.19
N SER A 37 -29.46 30.12 -5.48
CA SER A 37 -29.95 31.13 -4.54
C SER A 37 -31.26 31.71 -5.04
N TRP A 38 -32.27 31.75 -4.18
CA TRP A 38 -33.59 32.25 -4.51
C TRP A 38 -34.10 33.15 -3.39
N VAL A 39 -34.50 34.36 -3.74
CA VAL A 39 -35.05 35.35 -2.77
C VAL A 39 -36.54 35.51 -3.04
N HIS A 40 -37.34 35.35 -2.00
CA HIS A 40 -38.78 35.54 -2.06
C HIS A 40 -39.29 36.23 -0.78
N GLY A 41 -39.77 37.44 -0.91
CA GLY A 41 -40.27 38.25 0.21
C GLY A 41 -39.16 38.49 1.26
N THR A 42 -39.36 37.97 2.46
CA THR A 42 -38.42 38.11 3.60
C THR A 42 -37.48 36.89 3.73
N HIS A 43 -37.51 35.97 2.79
CA HIS A 43 -36.75 34.76 2.76
C HIS A 43 -35.64 34.79 1.69
N ALA A 44 -34.47 34.28 2.03
CA ALA A 44 -33.39 34.07 1.11
C ALA A 44 -32.92 32.59 1.21
N PHE A 45 -33.41 31.80 0.28
CA PHE A 45 -33.10 30.40 0.20
C PHE A 45 -31.76 30.14 -0.52
N LYS A 46 -31.01 29.19 -0.03
CA LYS A 46 -29.83 28.66 -0.69
C LYS A 46 -29.91 27.12 -0.71
N PHE A 47 -29.72 26.56 -1.87
CA PHE A 47 -29.67 25.10 -2.06
C PHE A 47 -28.38 24.76 -2.78
N GLY A 48 -27.84 23.60 -2.49
CA GLY A 48 -26.70 23.14 -3.25
C GLY A 48 -26.56 21.63 -3.23
N THR A 49 -25.83 21.18 -4.22
CA THR A 49 -25.47 19.78 -4.38
C THR A 49 -24.00 19.67 -4.76
N ASN A 50 -23.36 18.60 -4.27
CA ASN A 50 -22.03 18.21 -4.68
C ASN A 50 -22.05 16.68 -4.88
N LEU A 51 -21.96 16.28 -6.12
CA LEU A 51 -21.94 14.88 -6.54
C LEU A 51 -20.53 14.52 -6.95
N ARG A 52 -19.90 13.56 -6.27
CA ARG A 52 -18.54 13.15 -6.56
C ARG A 52 -18.46 11.65 -6.81
N PHE A 53 -17.88 11.30 -7.94
CA PHE A 53 -17.65 9.92 -8.38
C PHE A 53 -16.16 9.73 -8.56
N GLN A 54 -15.55 8.95 -7.67
CA GLN A 54 -14.13 8.62 -7.76
C GLN A 54 -13.96 7.16 -8.17
N LYS A 55 -13.08 6.94 -9.13
CA LYS A 55 -12.62 5.61 -9.52
C LYS A 55 -11.14 5.51 -9.21
N HIS A 56 -10.80 4.58 -8.34
CA HIS A 56 -9.42 4.22 -8.04
C HIS A 56 -9.07 2.95 -8.78
N VAL A 57 -7.97 2.97 -9.50
CA VAL A 57 -7.35 1.78 -10.09
C VAL A 57 -5.98 1.65 -9.47
N ASP A 58 -5.75 0.57 -8.75
CA ASP A 58 -4.49 0.27 -8.06
C ASP A 58 -3.86 -0.96 -8.71
N ASP A 59 -2.78 -0.77 -9.45
CA ASP A 59 -2.00 -1.83 -10.08
C ASP A 59 -0.65 -1.94 -9.39
N ARG A 60 -0.55 -2.88 -8.46
CA ARG A 60 0.67 -3.13 -7.67
C ARG A 60 1.66 -4.04 -8.36
N SER A 61 1.35 -4.47 -9.54
CA SER A 61 2.19 -5.37 -10.34
C SER A 61 2.29 -4.87 -11.77
N ALA A 62 2.41 -3.55 -11.96
CA ALA A 62 2.55 -2.93 -13.28
C ALA A 62 3.65 -3.57 -14.12
N VAL A 63 4.65 -4.14 -13.45
CA VAL A 63 5.65 -5.00 -14.07
C VAL A 63 5.33 -6.46 -13.74
N ALA A 64 4.64 -7.11 -14.65
CA ALA A 64 4.41 -8.57 -14.77
C ALA A 64 4.57 -9.40 -13.48
N GLY A 65 3.66 -9.21 -12.49
CA GLY A 65 3.58 -10.08 -11.34
C GLY A 65 4.73 -9.94 -10.32
N VAL A 66 5.28 -8.74 -10.15
CA VAL A 66 6.38 -8.49 -9.18
C VAL A 66 5.99 -8.91 -7.76
N LEU A 67 4.75 -8.62 -7.33
CA LEU A 67 4.28 -9.02 -5.99
C LEU A 67 4.24 -10.53 -5.77
N THR A 68 4.03 -11.30 -6.84
CA THR A 68 3.87 -12.76 -6.77
C THR A 68 5.11 -13.51 -7.19
N ARG A 69 6.26 -12.83 -7.35
CA ARG A 69 7.53 -13.49 -7.56
C ARG A 69 8.03 -14.16 -6.28
N ASN A 70 8.79 -15.22 -6.47
CA ASN A 70 9.51 -15.83 -5.38
C ASN A 70 10.56 -14.85 -4.84
N ARG A 71 10.50 -14.56 -3.54
CA ARG A 71 11.53 -13.79 -2.84
C ARG A 71 12.37 -14.76 -2.01
N ILE A 72 13.64 -14.87 -2.35
CA ILE A 72 14.61 -15.71 -1.65
C ILE A 72 15.37 -14.81 -0.69
N PHE A 73 15.28 -15.14 0.60
CA PHE A 73 16.02 -14.49 1.65
C PHE A 73 17.20 -15.37 2.04
N LEU A 74 18.40 -14.82 1.86
CA LEU A 74 19.61 -15.46 2.36
C LEU A 74 19.78 -15.11 3.83
N SER A 75 20.46 -15.99 4.57
CA SER A 75 21.03 -15.65 5.87
C SER A 75 20.06 -15.17 6.95
N THR A 76 18.83 -15.68 6.99
CA THR A 76 17.80 -15.23 7.94
C THR A 76 17.98 -15.78 9.37
N GLY A 77 19.15 -16.24 9.76
CA GLY A 77 19.44 -16.78 11.10
C GLY A 77 18.93 -18.20 11.36
N ILE A 78 18.13 -18.75 10.45
CA ILE A 78 17.60 -20.12 10.56
C ILE A 78 18.70 -21.16 10.28
N ASN A 79 19.69 -20.80 9.48
CA ASN A 79 20.82 -21.65 9.11
C ASN A 79 22.12 -21.16 9.76
N PRO A 80 22.42 -21.58 10.99
CA PRO A 80 23.65 -21.17 11.64
C PRO A 80 24.88 -21.61 10.82
N VAL A 81 25.90 -20.77 10.83
CA VAL A 81 27.17 -21.10 10.20
C VAL A 81 27.80 -22.31 10.91
N PRO A 82 28.24 -23.36 10.20
CA PRO A 82 28.95 -24.48 10.83
C PRO A 82 30.17 -24.00 11.62
N ALA A 83 30.43 -24.62 12.75
CA ALA A 83 31.54 -24.25 13.63
C ALA A 83 32.90 -24.28 12.89
N SER A 84 33.06 -25.17 11.92
CA SER A 84 34.27 -25.27 11.09
C SER A 84 34.62 -23.99 10.33
N PHE A 85 33.66 -23.14 10.05
CA PHE A 85 33.90 -21.83 9.42
C PHE A 85 34.30 -20.74 10.43
N ARG A 86 34.14 -20.99 11.73
CA ARG A 86 34.44 -20.06 12.79
C ARG A 86 35.71 -20.41 13.53
N THR A 87 36.19 -21.64 13.39
CA THR A 87 37.38 -22.16 14.09
C THR A 87 38.48 -22.45 13.14
N GLN A 88 39.67 -21.98 13.47
CA GLN A 88 40.90 -22.39 12.77
C GLN A 88 41.51 -23.61 13.44
N ALA A 89 42.10 -24.53 12.70
CA ALA A 89 42.73 -25.70 13.25
C ALA A 89 43.80 -25.28 14.31
N GLY A 90 43.60 -25.80 15.52
CA GLY A 90 44.46 -25.48 16.68
C GLY A 90 44.15 -24.17 17.42
N ASN A 91 43.13 -23.39 17.00
CA ASN A 91 42.70 -22.18 17.70
C ASN A 91 41.17 -22.12 17.71
N ASN A 92 40.56 -21.74 18.83
CA ASN A 92 39.12 -21.84 19.01
C ASN A 92 38.32 -20.76 18.30
N THR A 93 38.93 -19.77 17.63
CA THR A 93 38.17 -18.67 17.02
C THR A 93 38.94 -18.07 15.87
N LEU A 94 38.34 -18.04 14.67
CA LEU A 94 38.90 -17.32 13.49
C LEU A 94 39.03 -15.81 13.72
N VAL A 95 38.12 -15.25 14.59
CA VAL A 95 38.10 -13.83 14.91
C VAL A 95 37.93 -13.69 16.42
N PRO A 96 39.01 -13.68 17.21
CA PRO A 96 38.92 -13.49 18.65
C PRO A 96 38.48 -12.07 18.99
N GLY A 97 37.65 -11.93 20.06
CA GLY A 97 37.26 -10.61 20.57
C GLY A 97 36.04 -9.95 19.90
N ILE A 98 35.40 -10.63 18.98
CA ILE A 98 34.18 -10.12 18.33
C ILE A 98 33.00 -10.18 19.32
N ASN A 99 32.23 -9.10 19.44
CA ASN A 99 31.02 -9.06 20.26
C ASN A 99 29.88 -9.89 19.62
N ALA A 100 28.80 -10.13 20.39
CA ALA A 100 27.69 -10.99 19.94
C ALA A 100 26.97 -10.43 18.69
N ALA A 101 26.82 -9.12 18.60
CA ALA A 101 26.16 -8.47 17.45
C ALA A 101 26.97 -8.61 16.16
N ASP A 102 28.29 -8.37 16.27
CA ASP A 102 29.21 -8.50 15.13
C ASP A 102 29.37 -9.97 14.71
N ARG A 103 29.25 -10.91 15.66
CA ARG A 103 29.23 -12.35 15.34
C ARG A 103 27.99 -12.69 14.51
N THR A 104 26.82 -12.18 14.87
CA THR A 104 25.61 -12.40 14.08
C THR A 104 25.77 -11.83 12.66
N ARG A 105 26.36 -10.65 12.55
CA ARG A 105 26.63 -10.04 11.24
C ARG A 105 27.62 -10.85 10.43
N LEU A 106 28.69 -11.34 11.04
CA LEU A 106 29.65 -12.23 10.39
C LEU A 106 28.99 -13.50 9.89
N ASP A 107 28.16 -14.17 10.73
CA ASP A 107 27.44 -15.38 10.37
C ASP A 107 26.49 -15.12 9.20
N SER A 108 25.81 -13.98 9.19
CA SER A 108 24.95 -13.59 8.07
C SER A 108 25.74 -13.40 6.79
N THR A 109 26.86 -12.68 6.86
CA THR A 109 27.73 -12.44 5.70
C THR A 109 28.29 -13.77 5.12
N ILE A 110 28.70 -14.68 5.99
CA ILE A 110 29.19 -16.00 5.54
C ILE A 110 28.06 -16.79 4.87
N ASN A 111 26.85 -16.76 5.44
CA ASN A 111 25.71 -17.43 4.82
C ASN A 111 25.35 -16.83 3.46
N ASP A 112 25.42 -15.50 3.33
CA ASP A 112 25.20 -14.80 2.05
C ASP A 112 26.23 -15.22 1.00
N LEU A 113 27.51 -15.23 1.36
CA LEU A 113 28.59 -15.67 0.47
C LEU A 113 28.47 -17.13 0.03
N LEU A 114 27.93 -17.98 0.92
CA LEU A 114 27.67 -19.37 0.62
C LEU A 114 26.35 -19.61 -0.13
N GLY A 115 25.54 -18.56 -0.37
CA GLY A 115 24.24 -18.66 -1.01
C GLY A 115 23.23 -19.47 -0.20
N ARG A 116 23.35 -19.49 1.15
CA ARG A 116 22.48 -20.30 2.00
C ARG A 116 21.10 -19.64 2.14
N VAL A 117 20.10 -20.33 1.64
CA VAL A 117 18.70 -19.86 1.68
C VAL A 117 18.13 -20.10 3.09
N GLY A 118 17.65 -19.03 3.72
CA GLY A 118 16.95 -19.10 4.99
C GLY A 118 15.43 -19.23 4.80
N THR A 119 14.87 -18.43 3.90
CA THR A 119 13.42 -18.40 3.66
C THR A 119 13.13 -18.13 2.19
N ILE A 120 12.09 -18.74 1.68
CA ILE A 120 11.50 -18.43 0.37
C ILE A 120 10.06 -17.99 0.61
N ASN A 121 9.74 -16.75 0.21
CA ASN A 121 8.40 -16.23 0.27
C ASN A 121 7.82 -16.12 -1.13
N GLN A 122 6.57 -16.53 -1.27
CA GLN A 122 5.79 -16.35 -2.48
C GLN A 122 4.38 -15.90 -2.11
N ALA A 123 3.93 -14.82 -2.71
CA ALA A 123 2.55 -14.36 -2.61
C ALA A 123 1.72 -14.91 -3.78
N PHE A 124 0.47 -15.20 -3.51
CA PHE A 124 -0.51 -15.60 -4.52
C PHE A 124 -1.67 -14.61 -4.47
N VAL A 125 -2.18 -14.24 -5.64
CA VAL A 125 -3.37 -13.40 -5.76
C VAL A 125 -4.61 -14.27 -5.80
N ALA A 126 -5.58 -14.03 -4.91
CA ALA A 126 -6.89 -14.66 -5.00
C ALA A 126 -7.61 -14.15 -6.25
N ILE A 127 -8.03 -15.03 -7.13
CA ILE A 127 -8.83 -14.73 -8.32
C ILE A 127 -10.32 -14.70 -7.95
N ASN A 128 -10.70 -15.55 -7.03
CA ASN A 128 -12.04 -15.63 -6.43
C ASN A 128 -11.93 -16.23 -5.02
N ASP A 129 -13.04 -16.39 -4.34
CA ASP A 129 -13.10 -16.84 -2.94
C ASP A 129 -12.43 -18.20 -2.69
N ASN A 130 -12.29 -19.03 -3.71
CA ASN A 130 -11.81 -20.42 -3.58
C ASN A 130 -10.59 -20.73 -4.45
N GLN A 131 -10.05 -19.76 -5.18
CA GLN A 131 -8.98 -20.02 -6.13
C GLN A 131 -7.91 -18.93 -6.10
N PHE A 132 -6.66 -19.36 -6.05
CA PHE A 132 -5.49 -18.52 -6.25
C PHE A 132 -5.01 -18.59 -7.69
N GLY A 133 -4.56 -17.45 -8.20
CA GLY A 133 -3.87 -17.38 -9.48
C GLY A 133 -2.51 -18.07 -9.44
N PRO A 134 -2.00 -18.48 -10.59
CA PRO A 134 -0.63 -18.99 -10.69
C PRO A 134 0.36 -17.93 -10.21
N GLY A 135 1.58 -18.34 -9.87
CA GLY A 135 2.67 -17.42 -9.56
C GLY A 135 2.82 -16.36 -10.65
N ARG A 136 3.19 -15.14 -10.28
CA ARG A 136 3.30 -13.95 -11.17
C ARG A 136 1.97 -13.39 -11.69
N THR A 137 0.85 -13.76 -11.10
CA THR A 137 -0.44 -13.12 -11.39
C THR A 137 -0.40 -11.64 -10.99
N ARG A 138 -0.90 -10.76 -11.86
CA ARG A 138 -1.02 -9.31 -11.55
C ARG A 138 -2.07 -9.09 -10.48
N PHE A 139 -1.75 -8.22 -9.53
CA PHE A 139 -2.73 -7.66 -8.62
C PHE A 139 -3.22 -6.35 -9.20
N ASN A 140 -4.45 -6.35 -9.70
CA ASN A 140 -5.13 -5.18 -10.21
C ASN A 140 -6.48 -5.06 -9.50
N TYR A 141 -6.67 -3.95 -8.79
CA TYR A 141 -7.89 -3.68 -8.05
C TYR A 141 -8.48 -2.36 -8.52
N ALA A 142 -9.77 -2.35 -8.82
CA ALA A 142 -10.51 -1.14 -9.15
C ALA A 142 -11.66 -0.97 -8.16
N ALA A 143 -11.84 0.24 -7.63
CA ALA A 143 -12.95 0.56 -6.76
C ALA A 143 -13.56 1.91 -7.10
N GLN A 144 -14.87 2.02 -6.97
CA GLN A 144 -15.63 3.24 -7.16
C GLN A 144 -16.15 3.74 -5.81
N TYR A 145 -16.02 5.05 -5.59
CA TYR A 145 -16.44 5.73 -4.36
C TYR A 145 -17.40 6.86 -4.72
N PRO A 146 -18.72 6.60 -4.77
CA PRO A 146 -19.69 7.64 -4.99
C PRO A 146 -20.00 8.38 -3.68
N GLU A 147 -20.05 9.72 -3.76
CA GLU A 147 -20.37 10.61 -2.66
C GLU A 147 -21.42 11.62 -3.12
N PHE A 148 -22.40 11.89 -2.26
CA PHE A 148 -23.53 12.76 -2.54
C PHE A 148 -23.73 13.69 -1.36
N ASP A 149 -23.63 15.00 -1.62
CA ASP A 149 -23.88 16.04 -0.63
C ASP A 149 -25.02 16.93 -1.13
N PHE A 150 -25.94 17.22 -0.24
CA PHE A 150 -27.04 18.14 -0.49
C PHE A 150 -27.18 19.07 0.71
N PHE A 151 -27.50 20.35 0.45
CA PHE A 151 -27.86 21.26 1.51
C PHE A 151 -29.01 22.18 1.11
N GLY A 152 -29.75 22.61 2.10
CA GLY A 152 -30.77 23.66 1.99
C GLY A 152 -30.68 24.58 3.19
N GLN A 153 -30.70 25.86 2.95
CA GLN A 153 -30.64 26.89 3.98
C GLN A 153 -31.64 27.97 3.67
N ASP A 154 -32.25 28.56 4.70
CA ASP A 154 -33.06 29.78 4.60
C ASP A 154 -32.57 30.82 5.58
N THR A 155 -32.42 32.02 5.10
CA THR A 155 -32.21 33.25 5.89
C THR A 155 -33.50 34.03 5.89
N TRP A 156 -34.23 33.96 7.01
CA TRP A 156 -35.53 34.60 7.17
C TRP A 156 -35.44 35.89 7.98
N LYS A 157 -35.77 37.01 7.33
CA LYS A 157 -35.91 38.32 8.00
C LYS A 157 -37.29 38.42 8.66
N ALA A 158 -37.42 37.85 9.85
CA ALA A 158 -38.67 37.71 10.57
C ALA A 158 -39.21 39.08 11.04
N ARG A 159 -38.29 40.06 11.39
CA ARG A 159 -38.60 41.44 11.77
C ARG A 159 -37.50 42.36 11.32
N ARG A 160 -37.67 43.69 11.47
CA ARG A 160 -36.63 44.69 11.11
C ARG A 160 -35.31 44.48 11.85
N ASN A 161 -35.38 43.93 13.06
CA ASN A 161 -34.23 43.71 13.94
C ASN A 161 -34.01 42.20 14.25
N LEU A 162 -34.67 41.31 13.52
CA LEU A 162 -34.56 39.88 13.74
C LEU A 162 -34.43 39.14 12.41
N THR A 163 -33.29 38.50 12.24
CA THR A 163 -33.03 37.54 11.15
C THR A 163 -32.75 36.17 11.76
N VAL A 164 -33.32 35.15 11.18
CA VAL A 164 -33.16 33.76 11.60
C VAL A 164 -32.55 32.98 10.44
N ASP A 165 -31.44 32.34 10.69
CA ASP A 165 -30.79 31.43 9.74
C ASP A 165 -30.99 29.99 10.18
N PHE A 166 -31.48 29.14 9.29
CA PHE A 166 -31.58 27.74 9.53
C PHE A 166 -31.33 26.95 8.24
N GLY A 167 -30.82 25.72 8.38
CA GLY A 167 -30.52 24.90 7.24
C GLY A 167 -30.23 23.47 7.63
N LEU A 168 -30.20 22.61 6.63
CA LEU A 168 -29.86 21.22 6.74
C LEU A 168 -28.83 20.87 5.68
N ARG A 169 -27.84 20.06 6.06
CA ARG A 169 -26.91 19.45 5.14
C ARG A 169 -26.97 17.95 5.34
N TRP A 170 -27.04 17.24 4.23
CA TRP A 170 -27.03 15.79 4.20
C TRP A 170 -25.87 15.31 3.33
N GLU A 171 -25.02 14.47 3.91
CA GLU A 171 -23.86 13.87 3.27
C GLU A 171 -24.00 12.36 3.27
N MET A 172 -23.82 11.77 2.11
CA MET A 172 -23.88 10.32 1.95
C MET A 172 -22.63 9.82 1.20
N ARG A 173 -21.91 8.95 1.88
CA ARG A 173 -20.77 8.24 1.32
C ARG A 173 -21.11 6.77 1.22
N LEU A 174 -21.18 6.26 0.00
CA LEU A 174 -21.50 4.85 -0.21
C LEU A 174 -20.25 3.99 -0.05
N SER A 175 -20.47 2.74 0.36
CA SER A 175 -19.39 1.76 0.39
C SER A 175 -18.77 1.57 -1.00
N PRO A 176 -17.45 1.33 -1.05
CA PRO A 176 -16.78 1.07 -2.31
C PRO A 176 -17.43 -0.09 -3.07
N ARG A 177 -17.48 0.04 -4.39
CA ARG A 177 -17.92 -1.01 -5.30
C ARG A 177 -16.78 -1.39 -6.23
N SER A 178 -16.53 -2.67 -6.38
CA SER A 178 -15.57 -3.25 -7.33
C SER A 178 -16.25 -3.57 -8.65
#